data_5b0090e01917802fa3c470c6a0b3dfe3
#
_entry.id   5b0090e01917802fa3c470c6a0b3dfe3
#
_cell.length_a   1.000
_cell.length_b   1.000
_cell.length_c   1.000
_cell.angle_alpha   90.00
_cell.angle_beta   90.00
_cell.angle_gamma   90.00
#
_symmetry.space_group_name_H-M   'P 1'
#
loop_
_entity.id
_entity.type
_entity.pdbx_description
1 polymer ?
#
loop_
_entity_poly.entity_id
_entity_poly.type
_entity_poly.pdbx_seq_one_letter_code
_entity_poly.pdbx_strand_id
1 'polypeptide(L)'
;FYSRKRGEKCRASGQTIAEGIAVKVVGDLPFTIAEPLIDDIVLIDEAGFESAIALYVTAEKTVAEGAGAGTLAALLAQPGKFRGRKVGIVLSGGNIDTRILASVLERSLVREGRIAVLRFIGDDRPGILATVARIIGDGGANILQVEHHRMKLDAPVKGVEFDIEIETRDL
;
A
#
# COMPACT_ATOMS: atom_id res chain seq x y z
N PHE A 1 20.05 6.18 8.91
CA PHE A 1 19.99 7.63 8.58
C PHE A 1 20.37 8.49 9.77
N TYR A 2 19.59 8.48 10.85
CA TYR A 2 19.86 9.34 12.01
C TYR A 2 21.19 9.05 12.69
N SER A 3 21.57 7.78 12.82
CA SER A 3 22.87 7.39 13.40
C SER A 3 24.03 7.96 12.58
N ARG A 4 23.97 7.86 11.26
CA ARG A 4 25.00 8.44 10.38
C ARG A 4 25.04 9.96 10.45
N LYS A 5 23.87 10.62 10.45
CA LYS A 5 23.77 12.08 10.52
C LYS A 5 24.33 12.67 11.83
N ARG A 6 24.22 11.92 12.93
CA ARG A 6 24.69 12.34 14.25
C ARG A 6 26.10 11.88 14.59
N GLY A 7 26.65 10.94 13.80
CA GLY A 7 27.93 10.29 14.13
C GLY A 7 27.87 9.36 15.34
N GLU A 8 26.66 9.03 15.82
CA GLU A 8 26.42 8.15 16.96
C GLU A 8 25.25 7.21 16.70
N LYS A 9 25.21 6.06 17.35
CA LYS A 9 24.11 5.12 17.19
C LYS A 9 22.83 5.63 17.81
N CYS A 10 21.78 5.75 17.02
CA CYS A 10 20.45 6.10 17.45
C CYS A 10 19.55 4.87 17.51
N ARG A 11 18.66 4.85 18.52
CA ARG A 11 17.62 3.83 18.59
C ARG A 11 16.48 4.24 17.66
N ALA A 12 16.11 3.32 16.74
CA ALA A 12 14.92 3.45 15.93
C ALA A 12 13.72 2.81 16.64
N SER A 13 12.54 3.27 16.32
CA SER A 13 11.27 2.73 16.81
C SER A 13 10.24 2.80 15.67
N GLY A 14 9.24 1.95 15.73
CA GLY A 14 8.15 1.89 14.75
C GLY A 14 7.84 0.46 14.32
N GLN A 15 6.64 0.28 13.79
CA GLN A 15 6.23 -0.92 13.07
C GLN A 15 6.37 -0.63 11.58
N THR A 16 6.82 -1.60 10.80
CA THR A 16 6.98 -1.48 9.35
C THR A 16 6.80 -2.83 8.70
N ILE A 17 6.27 -2.85 7.48
CA ILE A 17 6.21 -4.03 6.63
C ILE A 17 7.62 -4.50 6.22
N ALA A 18 8.63 -3.62 6.31
CA ALA A 18 10.03 -3.93 6.02
C ALA A 18 10.74 -4.51 7.26
N GLU A 19 10.20 -5.58 7.85
CA GLU A 19 10.70 -6.19 9.10
C GLU A 19 12.18 -6.57 9.03
N GLY A 20 12.67 -7.04 7.88
CA GLY A 20 14.06 -7.43 7.67
C GLY A 20 15.08 -6.31 7.86
N ILE A 21 14.64 -5.04 7.79
CA ILE A 21 15.49 -3.86 8.05
C ILE A 21 15.02 -3.06 9.28
N ALA A 22 14.03 -3.54 10.04
CA ALA A 22 13.49 -2.89 11.22
C ALA A 22 14.37 -3.08 12.48
N VAL A 23 15.65 -2.86 12.35
CA VAL A 23 16.63 -3.04 13.44
C VAL A 23 16.59 -1.83 14.37
N LYS A 24 16.28 -2.06 15.66
CA LYS A 24 16.13 -0.99 16.65
C LYS A 24 17.43 -0.25 16.95
N VAL A 25 18.55 -0.98 16.97
CA VAL A 25 19.90 -0.44 17.17
C VAL A 25 20.85 -1.15 16.23
N VAL A 26 21.53 -0.40 15.37
CA VAL A 26 22.52 -0.99 14.46
C VAL A 26 23.70 -1.54 15.26
N GLY A 27 24.22 -2.72 14.85
CA GLY A 27 25.39 -3.33 15.49
C GLY A 27 26.65 -2.50 15.27
N ASP A 28 27.65 -2.64 16.18
CA ASP A 28 28.88 -1.86 16.10
C ASP A 28 29.67 -2.13 14.83
N LEU A 29 29.94 -3.41 14.54
CA LEU A 29 30.70 -3.81 13.37
C LEU A 29 30.01 -3.44 12.05
N PRO A 30 28.71 -3.74 11.83
CA PRO A 30 28.00 -3.28 10.65
C PRO A 30 28.01 -1.76 10.48
N PHE A 31 27.86 -0.99 11.57
CA PHE A 31 27.89 0.46 11.50
C PHE A 31 29.26 0.97 11.06
N THR A 32 30.35 0.49 11.68
CA THR A 32 31.72 0.90 11.37
C THR A 32 32.11 0.56 9.93
N ILE A 33 31.67 -0.60 9.42
CA ILE A 33 31.97 -1.01 8.05
C ILE A 33 31.14 -0.23 7.04
N ALA A 34 29.84 -0.05 7.29
CA ALA A 34 28.92 0.55 6.34
C ALA A 34 29.04 2.08 6.25
N GLU A 35 29.34 2.73 7.36
CA GLU A 35 29.36 4.19 7.44
C GLU A 35 30.24 4.87 6.38
N PRO A 36 31.51 4.46 6.15
CA PRO A 36 32.35 5.06 5.11
C PRO A 36 31.99 4.62 3.69
N LEU A 37 31.21 3.55 3.50
CA LEU A 37 30.86 2.99 2.20
C LEU A 37 29.51 3.47 1.65
N ILE A 38 28.68 4.05 2.49
CA ILE A 38 27.35 4.51 2.10
C ILE A 38 27.43 5.95 1.64
N ASP A 39 27.10 6.24 0.39
CA ASP A 39 26.99 7.61 -0.12
C ASP A 39 25.78 8.33 0.47
N ASP A 40 24.61 7.70 0.43
CA ASP A 40 23.37 8.28 0.90
C ASP A 40 22.36 7.25 1.41
N ILE A 41 21.36 7.69 2.17
CA ILE A 41 20.27 6.88 2.71
C ILE A 41 18.93 7.55 2.42
N VAL A 42 18.06 6.85 1.72
CA VAL A 42 16.70 7.29 1.41
C VAL A 42 15.74 6.73 2.47
N LEU A 43 14.92 7.59 3.05
CA LEU A 43 13.83 7.18 3.93
C LEU A 43 12.57 6.95 3.11
N ILE A 44 11.93 5.81 3.35
CA ILE A 44 10.72 5.37 2.65
C ILE A 44 9.61 5.19 3.67
N ASP A 45 8.42 5.63 3.33
CA ASP A 45 7.21 5.38 4.11
C ASP A 45 6.58 4.02 3.76
N GLU A 46 5.59 3.59 4.54
CA GLU A 46 4.91 2.31 4.33
C GLU A 46 4.23 2.24 2.95
N ALA A 47 3.66 3.33 2.48
CA ALA A 47 3.00 3.40 1.18
C ALA A 47 3.99 3.17 0.02
N GLY A 48 5.23 3.66 0.16
CA GLY A 48 6.30 3.43 -0.79
C GLY A 48 6.73 1.96 -0.86
N PHE A 49 6.83 1.28 0.28
CA PHE A 49 7.11 -0.16 0.32
C PHE A 49 5.97 -0.97 -0.31
N GLU A 50 4.72 -0.68 0.05
CA GLU A 50 3.55 -1.35 -0.52
C GLU A 50 3.49 -1.19 -2.05
N SER A 51 3.75 0.01 -2.56
CA SER A 51 3.76 0.29 -4.00
C SER A 51 4.86 -0.49 -4.73
N ALA A 52 6.05 -0.60 -4.12
CA ALA A 52 7.16 -1.34 -4.69
C ALA A 52 6.89 -2.86 -4.71
N ILE A 53 6.30 -3.42 -3.64
CA ILE A 53 5.89 -4.83 -3.59
C ILE A 53 4.85 -5.11 -4.69
N ALA A 54 3.81 -4.28 -4.80
CA ALA A 54 2.78 -4.43 -5.81
C ALA A 54 3.36 -4.36 -7.23
N LEU A 55 4.31 -3.46 -7.48
CA LEU A 55 4.97 -3.32 -8.77
C LEU A 55 5.81 -4.55 -9.11
N TYR A 56 6.55 -5.14 -8.16
CA TYR A 56 7.27 -6.40 -8.40
C TYR A 56 6.32 -7.52 -8.82
N VAL A 57 5.16 -7.64 -8.16
CA VAL A 57 4.17 -8.67 -8.52
C VAL A 57 3.55 -8.39 -9.89
N THR A 58 3.16 -7.14 -10.18
CA THR A 58 2.41 -6.79 -11.39
C THR A 58 3.28 -6.69 -12.63
N ALA A 59 4.49 -6.14 -12.54
CA ALA A 59 5.39 -5.95 -13.67
C ALA A 59 6.36 -7.14 -13.85
N GLU A 60 7.04 -7.54 -12.77
CA GLU A 60 8.10 -8.54 -12.84
C GLU A 60 7.65 -9.96 -12.50
N LYS A 61 6.38 -10.15 -12.10
CA LYS A 61 5.82 -11.44 -11.64
C LYS A 61 6.64 -12.09 -10.53
N THR A 62 7.25 -11.26 -9.71
CA THR A 62 8.16 -11.67 -8.63
C THR A 62 7.61 -11.21 -7.30
N VAL A 63 7.71 -12.05 -6.28
CA VAL A 63 7.31 -11.70 -4.91
C VAL A 63 8.51 -11.14 -4.15
N ALA A 64 8.35 -9.95 -3.59
CA ALA A 64 9.31 -9.31 -2.70
C ALA A 64 8.70 -9.13 -1.31
N GLU A 65 9.51 -9.34 -0.26
CA GLU A 65 9.15 -8.86 1.08
C GLU A 65 9.41 -7.36 1.23
N GLY A 66 8.89 -6.70 2.27
CA GLY A 66 9.05 -5.28 2.48
C GLY A 66 10.50 -4.81 2.45
N ALA A 67 11.40 -5.49 3.16
CA ALA A 67 12.82 -5.17 3.16
C ALA A 67 13.47 -5.35 1.77
N GLY A 68 13.10 -6.43 1.05
CA GLY A 68 13.58 -6.70 -0.31
C GLY A 68 13.10 -5.69 -1.35
N ALA A 69 11.92 -5.09 -1.14
CA ALA A 69 11.36 -4.07 -2.02
C ALA A 69 11.94 -2.65 -1.79
N GLY A 70 12.71 -2.44 -0.71
CA GLY A 70 13.18 -1.11 -0.29
C GLY A 70 14.00 -0.37 -1.36
N THR A 71 14.81 -1.06 -2.15
CA THR A 71 15.61 -0.45 -3.22
C THR A 71 14.76 0.08 -4.37
N LEU A 72 13.73 -0.66 -4.78
CA LEU A 72 12.75 -0.19 -5.76
C LEU A 72 11.91 0.96 -5.18
N ALA A 73 11.49 0.86 -3.92
CA ALA A 73 10.76 1.93 -3.25
C ALA A 73 11.56 3.24 -3.24
N ALA A 74 12.88 3.19 -3.00
CA ALA A 74 13.77 4.35 -3.07
C ALA A 74 13.84 4.96 -4.47
N LEU A 75 13.91 4.12 -5.50
CA LEU A 75 13.92 4.56 -6.91
C LEU A 75 12.61 5.29 -7.26
N LEU A 76 11.47 4.73 -6.84
CA LEU A 76 10.15 5.30 -7.09
C LEU A 76 9.94 6.62 -6.31
N ALA A 77 10.42 6.71 -5.08
CA ALA A 77 10.29 7.90 -4.24
C ALA A 77 11.14 9.07 -4.73
N GLN A 78 12.29 8.81 -5.37
CA GLN A 78 13.23 9.85 -5.82
C GLN A 78 13.68 9.67 -7.29
N PRO A 79 12.75 9.64 -8.25
CA PRO A 79 13.09 9.34 -9.64
C PRO A 79 14.05 10.37 -10.25
N GLY A 80 13.99 11.62 -9.79
CA GLY A 80 14.88 12.71 -10.26
C GLY A 80 16.35 12.46 -9.93
N LYS A 81 16.65 11.79 -8.80
CA LYS A 81 18.00 11.44 -8.37
C LYS A 81 18.68 10.42 -9.29
N PHE A 82 17.89 9.56 -9.91
CA PHE A 82 18.36 8.43 -10.72
C PHE A 82 18.19 8.64 -12.22
N ARG A 83 17.58 9.76 -12.64
CA ARG A 83 17.33 10.05 -14.06
C ARG A 83 18.62 10.06 -14.87
N GLY A 84 18.63 9.33 -15.98
CA GLY A 84 19.79 9.24 -16.88
C GLY A 84 20.92 8.36 -16.37
N ARG A 85 20.74 7.67 -15.23
CA ARG A 85 21.72 6.75 -14.67
C ARG A 85 21.37 5.30 -14.95
N LYS A 86 22.38 4.44 -15.01
CA LYS A 86 22.20 2.98 -14.94
C LYS A 86 22.13 2.60 -13.47
N VAL A 87 20.99 2.06 -13.04
CA VAL A 87 20.71 1.72 -11.63
C VAL A 87 20.61 0.21 -11.49
N GLY A 88 21.43 -0.35 -10.61
CA GLY A 88 21.28 -1.74 -10.16
C GLY A 88 20.41 -1.78 -8.90
N ILE A 89 19.42 -2.65 -8.86
CA ILE A 89 18.54 -2.86 -7.72
C ILE A 89 18.80 -4.27 -7.16
N VAL A 90 18.98 -4.37 -5.84
CA VAL A 90 19.11 -5.66 -5.16
C VAL A 90 17.79 -6.01 -4.51
N LEU A 91 17.13 -7.05 -5.00
CA LEU A 91 15.98 -7.67 -4.34
C LEU A 91 16.52 -8.73 -3.39
N SER A 92 16.59 -8.43 -2.10
CA SER A 92 17.28 -9.23 -1.10
C SER A 92 16.44 -10.33 -0.45
N GLY A 93 15.12 -10.34 -0.66
CA GLY A 93 14.25 -11.34 -0.07
C GLY A 93 12.81 -11.29 -0.57
N GLY A 94 12.09 -12.43 -0.44
CA GLY A 94 10.71 -12.62 -0.86
C GLY A 94 9.85 -13.34 0.18
N ASN A 95 10.31 -13.44 1.44
CA ASN A 95 9.59 -14.15 2.51
C ASN A 95 8.52 -13.25 3.15
N ILE A 96 7.50 -12.90 2.39
CA ILE A 96 6.36 -12.13 2.87
C ILE A 96 5.22 -13.07 3.29
N ASP A 97 4.54 -12.76 4.38
CA ASP A 97 3.31 -13.43 4.77
C ASP A 97 2.23 -13.26 3.70
N THR A 98 1.53 -14.35 3.36
CA THR A 98 0.55 -14.37 2.28
C THR A 98 -0.62 -13.42 2.53
N ARG A 99 -1.05 -13.27 3.78
CA ARG A 99 -2.12 -12.34 4.16
C ARG A 99 -1.67 -10.88 4.02
N ILE A 100 -0.43 -10.59 4.40
CA ILE A 100 0.15 -9.25 4.23
C ILE A 100 0.26 -8.93 2.73
N LEU A 101 0.74 -9.87 1.91
CA LEU A 101 0.81 -9.69 0.47
C LEU A 101 -0.57 -9.40 -0.14
N ALA A 102 -1.60 -10.17 0.24
CA ALA A 102 -2.97 -9.91 -0.22
C ALA A 102 -3.43 -8.50 0.14
N SER A 103 -3.24 -8.07 1.40
CA SER A 103 -3.59 -6.72 1.83
C SER A 103 -2.83 -5.62 1.07
N VAL A 104 -1.55 -5.83 0.76
CA VAL A 104 -0.75 -4.89 -0.04
C VAL A 104 -1.33 -4.75 -1.45
N LEU A 105 -1.69 -5.87 -2.08
CA LEU A 105 -2.25 -5.86 -3.44
C LEU A 105 -3.64 -5.19 -3.47
N GLU A 106 -4.51 -5.50 -2.51
CA GLU A 106 -5.82 -4.83 -2.37
C GLU A 106 -5.66 -3.31 -2.19
N ARG A 107 -4.77 -2.88 -1.30
CA ARG A 107 -4.49 -1.45 -1.09
C ARG A 107 -3.90 -0.77 -2.33
N SER A 108 -3.14 -1.50 -3.15
CA SER A 108 -2.65 -1.00 -4.44
C SER A 108 -3.82 -0.74 -5.39
N LEU A 109 -4.77 -1.68 -5.50
CA LEU A 109 -5.97 -1.51 -6.34
C LEU A 109 -6.82 -0.31 -5.90
N VAL A 110 -6.94 -0.09 -4.58
CA VAL A 110 -7.63 1.11 -4.06
C VAL A 110 -6.90 2.40 -4.44
N ARG A 111 -5.56 2.44 -4.31
CA ARG A 111 -4.76 3.62 -4.69
C ARG A 111 -4.82 3.90 -6.19
N GLU A 112 -4.92 2.87 -6.98
CA GLU A 112 -5.06 2.96 -8.45
C GLU A 112 -6.49 3.31 -8.88
N GLY A 113 -7.43 3.46 -7.92
CA GLY A 113 -8.84 3.73 -8.21
C GLY A 113 -9.59 2.55 -8.82
N ARG A 114 -8.98 1.36 -8.88
CA ARG A 114 -9.60 0.14 -9.40
C ARG A 114 -10.59 -0.49 -8.44
N ILE A 115 -10.45 -0.20 -7.16
CA ILE A 115 -11.43 -0.53 -6.12
C ILE A 115 -11.86 0.76 -5.45
N ALA A 116 -13.16 0.98 -5.30
CA ALA A 116 -13.74 2.12 -4.61
C ALA A 116 -14.94 1.69 -3.76
N VAL A 117 -15.19 2.42 -2.68
CA VAL A 117 -16.39 2.25 -1.87
C VAL A 117 -17.34 3.40 -2.16
N LEU A 118 -18.53 3.08 -2.66
CA LEU A 118 -19.60 4.02 -2.88
C LEU A 118 -20.58 3.95 -1.70
N ARG A 119 -20.80 5.08 -1.04
CA ARG A 119 -21.82 5.20 -0.02
C ARG A 119 -23.08 5.82 -0.62
N PHE A 120 -24.17 5.05 -0.57
CA PHE A 120 -25.49 5.52 -0.97
C PHE A 120 -26.37 5.68 0.25
N ILE A 121 -27.02 6.83 0.38
CA ILE A 121 -28.02 7.13 1.41
C ILE A 121 -29.32 7.53 0.72
N GLY A 122 -30.41 6.88 1.07
CA GLY A 122 -31.71 7.16 0.45
C GLY A 122 -32.89 6.61 1.23
N ASP A 123 -34.10 6.70 0.68
CA ASP A 123 -35.32 6.17 1.29
C ASP A 123 -35.32 4.63 1.27
N ASP A 124 -35.65 4.01 2.41
CA ASP A 124 -35.80 2.54 2.49
C ASP A 124 -37.13 2.12 1.83
N ARG A 125 -37.00 1.61 0.61
CA ARG A 125 -38.15 1.13 -0.17
C ARG A 125 -37.79 -0.15 -0.92
N PRO A 126 -38.77 -1.04 -1.16
CA PRO A 126 -38.55 -2.23 -1.97
C PRO A 126 -37.91 -1.90 -3.34
N GLY A 127 -36.88 -2.65 -3.71
CA GLY A 127 -36.21 -2.52 -5.00
C GLY A 127 -35.13 -1.44 -5.09
N ILE A 128 -34.85 -0.66 -4.04
CA ILE A 128 -33.82 0.39 -4.09
C ILE A 128 -32.43 -0.19 -4.41
N LEU A 129 -32.04 -1.29 -3.74
CA LEU A 129 -30.76 -1.95 -3.98
C LEU A 129 -30.65 -2.46 -5.43
N ALA A 130 -31.73 -3.00 -5.98
CA ALA A 130 -31.74 -3.47 -7.37
C ALA A 130 -31.54 -2.29 -8.36
N THR A 131 -32.12 -1.12 -8.05
CA THR A 131 -31.93 0.09 -8.85
C THR A 131 -30.49 0.57 -8.81
N VAL A 132 -29.90 0.65 -7.62
CA VAL A 132 -28.49 1.06 -7.43
C VAL A 132 -27.54 0.08 -8.11
N ALA A 133 -27.73 -1.23 -7.91
CA ALA A 133 -26.91 -2.25 -8.55
C ALA A 133 -26.96 -2.19 -10.07
N ARG A 134 -28.13 -1.94 -10.64
CA ARG A 134 -28.27 -1.76 -12.10
C ARG A 134 -27.49 -0.55 -12.60
N ILE A 135 -27.60 0.59 -11.92
CA ILE A 135 -26.86 1.81 -12.31
C ILE A 135 -25.36 1.57 -12.29
N ILE A 136 -24.84 0.88 -11.26
CA ILE A 136 -23.43 0.51 -11.16
C ILE A 136 -23.02 -0.40 -12.31
N GLY A 137 -23.80 -1.45 -12.59
CA GLY A 137 -23.55 -2.38 -13.68
C GLY A 137 -23.62 -1.74 -15.07
N ASP A 138 -24.61 -0.89 -15.29
CA ASP A 138 -24.74 -0.11 -16.56
C ASP A 138 -23.55 0.85 -16.74
N GLY A 139 -22.95 1.34 -15.63
CA GLY A 139 -21.72 2.11 -15.61
C GLY A 139 -20.44 1.28 -15.86
N GLY A 140 -20.56 -0.05 -16.01
CA GLY A 140 -19.44 -0.94 -16.30
C GLY A 140 -18.61 -1.39 -15.09
N ALA A 141 -19.03 -1.03 -13.85
CA ALA A 141 -18.37 -1.48 -12.64
C ALA A 141 -18.95 -2.81 -12.14
N ASN A 142 -18.08 -3.64 -11.54
CA ASN A 142 -18.47 -4.88 -10.87
C ASN A 142 -18.66 -4.62 -9.37
N ILE A 143 -19.71 -5.20 -8.76
CA ILE A 143 -19.96 -5.09 -7.32
C ILE A 143 -19.24 -6.27 -6.64
N LEU A 144 -18.30 -5.95 -5.74
CA LEU A 144 -17.55 -6.92 -4.96
C LEU A 144 -18.27 -7.24 -3.64
N GLN A 145 -18.76 -6.20 -2.94
CA GLN A 145 -19.44 -6.34 -1.66
C GLN A 145 -20.53 -5.28 -1.51
N VAL A 146 -21.58 -5.64 -0.77
CA VAL A 146 -22.64 -4.71 -0.36
C VAL A 146 -22.88 -4.88 1.13
N GLU A 147 -22.74 -3.79 1.87
CA GLU A 147 -23.16 -3.70 3.26
C GLU A 147 -24.45 -2.87 3.32
N HIS A 148 -25.48 -3.42 3.94
CA HIS A 148 -26.78 -2.80 4.04
C HIS A 148 -27.10 -2.42 5.49
N HIS A 149 -27.18 -1.13 5.76
CA HIS A 149 -27.39 -0.59 7.09
C HIS A 149 -28.76 0.12 7.19
N ARG A 150 -29.66 -0.42 8.03
CA ARG A 150 -31.00 0.14 8.27
C ARG A 150 -31.15 0.85 9.60
N MET A 151 -30.26 0.62 10.55
CA MET A 151 -30.37 1.10 11.93
C MET A 151 -29.15 1.90 12.35
N LYS A 152 -28.70 2.86 11.52
CA LYS A 152 -27.70 3.83 11.96
C LYS A 152 -28.37 5.08 12.53
N LEU A 153 -27.89 5.57 13.66
CA LEU A 153 -28.39 6.78 14.32
C LEU A 153 -28.21 8.04 13.45
N ASP A 154 -27.28 8.01 12.51
CA ASP A 154 -26.95 9.12 11.62
C ASP A 154 -27.77 9.12 10.31
N ALA A 155 -28.60 8.09 10.08
CA ALA A 155 -29.49 8.01 8.93
C ALA A 155 -30.91 8.49 9.29
N PRO A 156 -31.68 9.06 8.34
CA PRO A 156 -33.08 9.36 8.57
C PRO A 156 -33.89 8.14 9.02
N VAL A 157 -34.89 8.30 9.88
CA VAL A 157 -35.69 7.19 10.45
C VAL A 157 -36.27 6.24 9.40
N LYS A 158 -36.54 6.74 8.19
CA LYS A 158 -37.00 5.95 7.02
C LYS A 158 -35.89 5.75 5.99
N GLY A 159 -34.62 5.99 6.38
CA GLY A 159 -33.49 5.94 5.49
C GLY A 159 -32.81 4.58 5.47
N VAL A 160 -32.10 4.33 4.41
CA VAL A 160 -31.20 3.20 4.22
C VAL A 160 -29.84 3.70 3.78
N GLU A 161 -28.79 3.07 4.26
CA GLU A 161 -27.42 3.29 3.81
C GLU A 161 -26.86 1.99 3.23
N PHE A 162 -26.26 2.08 2.06
CA PHE A 162 -25.48 1.01 1.47
C PHE A 162 -24.03 1.49 1.35
N ASP A 163 -23.11 0.69 1.84
CA ASP A 163 -21.70 0.77 1.47
C ASP A 163 -21.46 -0.33 0.42
N ILE A 164 -21.10 0.10 -0.79
CA ILE A 164 -20.96 -0.77 -1.96
C ILE A 164 -19.52 -0.70 -2.43
N GLU A 165 -18.79 -1.80 -2.27
CA GLU A 165 -17.45 -1.94 -2.81
C GLU A 165 -17.55 -2.36 -4.27
N ILE A 166 -16.91 -1.59 -5.14
CA ILE A 166 -16.93 -1.80 -6.58
C ILE A 166 -15.52 -1.96 -7.14
N GLU A 167 -15.41 -2.79 -8.16
CA GLU A 167 -14.25 -2.86 -9.04
C GLU A 167 -14.57 -2.13 -10.35
N THR A 168 -13.69 -1.20 -10.73
CA THR A 168 -13.74 -0.54 -12.04
C THR A 168 -12.73 -1.18 -12.99
N ARG A 169 -13.04 -1.24 -14.29
CA ARG A 169 -12.15 -1.85 -15.28
C ARG A 169 -11.01 -0.95 -15.70
N ASP A 170 -11.27 0.35 -15.79
CA ASP A 170 -10.32 1.40 -16.16
C ASP A 170 -10.70 2.72 -15.48
N LEU A 171 -9.73 3.59 -15.24
CA LEU A 171 -9.91 5.00 -14.88
C LEU A 171 -10.03 5.83 -16.14
#